data_26b4e86a19d14e04db2edc31c353f261
#
_entry.id   26b4e86a19d14e04db2edc31c353f261
#
_cell.length_a   1.000
_cell.length_b   1.000
_cell.length_c   1.000
_cell.angle_alpha   90.00
_cell.angle_beta   90.00
_cell.angle_gamma   90.00
#
_symmetry.space_group_name_H-M   'P 1'
#
loop_
_entity.id
_entity.type
_entity.pdbx_description
1 polymer ?
#
loop_
_entity_poly.entity_id
_entity_poly.type
_entity_poly.pdbx_seq_one_letter_code
_entity_poly.pdbx_strand_id
1 'polypeptide(L)'
;MHAIMSGRIRDVWADTFEAEMGHIRAVIRKYPYVAMDTEFPGIVARPIGQFRGSTDYHYQTLRCNVDLLKMIQVGLTVCDEHGNLPPDTCTWQFNLRFDVQQDM
;
A
#
# COMPACT_ATOMS: atom_id res chain seq x y z
N MET A 1 3.15 17.20 -0.30
CA MET A 1 3.42 16.19 0.74
C MET A 1 4.33 15.08 0.24
N HIS A 2 3.99 14.47 -0.90
CA HIS A 2 4.81 13.39 -1.45
C HIS A 2 6.24 13.81 -1.76
N ALA A 3 6.43 15.00 -2.33
CA ALA A 3 7.76 15.48 -2.67
C ALA A 3 8.66 15.64 -1.45
N ILE A 4 8.07 16.06 -0.32
CA ILE A 4 8.83 16.27 0.91
C ILE A 4 9.24 14.94 1.52
N MET A 5 8.40 13.91 1.38
CA MET A 5 8.60 12.64 2.04
C MET A 5 9.26 11.59 1.16
N SER A 6 9.49 11.86 -0.13
CA SER A 6 9.95 10.85 -1.07
C SER A 6 11.28 10.21 -0.66
N GLY A 7 12.22 10.98 -0.10
CA GLY A 7 13.48 10.44 0.37
C GLY A 7 13.40 9.76 1.74
N ARG A 8 12.25 9.78 2.39
CA ARG A 8 12.01 9.23 3.72
C ARG A 8 11.06 8.05 3.70
N ILE A 9 10.71 7.59 2.53
CA ILE A 9 9.83 6.45 2.34
C ILE A 9 10.68 5.26 1.87
N ARG A 10 10.54 4.13 2.53
CA ARG A 10 11.25 2.92 2.15
C ARG A 10 10.25 1.89 1.64
N ASP A 11 10.54 1.37 0.47
CA ASP A 11 9.77 0.26 -0.08
C ASP A 11 10.20 -1.05 0.58
N VAL A 12 9.22 -1.84 0.99
CA VAL A 12 9.45 -3.12 1.63
C VAL A 12 8.89 -4.22 0.74
N TRP A 13 9.74 -5.17 0.41
CA TRP A 13 9.41 -6.35 -0.38
C TRP A 13 9.64 -7.60 0.47
N ALA A 14 9.24 -8.75 -0.05
CA ALA A 14 9.38 -10.00 0.70
C ALA A 14 10.83 -10.26 1.13
N ASP A 15 11.79 -9.95 0.27
CA ASP A 15 13.21 -10.19 0.54
C ASP A 15 13.81 -9.19 1.52
N THR A 16 13.20 -8.04 1.71
CA THR A 16 13.68 -7.03 2.67
C THR A 16 12.82 -6.93 3.92
N PHE A 17 11.77 -7.73 4.01
CA PHE A 17 10.77 -7.63 5.07
C PHE A 17 11.39 -7.76 6.46
N GLU A 18 12.21 -8.76 6.68
CA GLU A 18 12.82 -9.01 8.00
C GLU A 18 13.70 -7.85 8.45
N ALA A 19 14.53 -7.35 7.54
CA ALA A 19 15.43 -6.24 7.86
C ALA A 19 14.64 -4.97 8.18
N GLU A 20 13.62 -4.68 7.38
CA GLU A 20 12.82 -3.47 7.60
C GLU A 20 11.97 -3.57 8.86
N MET A 21 11.47 -4.74 9.21
CA MET A 21 10.77 -4.93 10.48
C MET A 21 11.68 -4.65 11.67
N GLY A 22 12.96 -4.99 11.55
CA GLY A 22 13.94 -4.63 12.57
C GLY A 22 14.08 -3.12 12.73
N HIS A 23 14.12 -2.39 11.63
CA HIS A 23 14.16 -0.93 11.65
C HIS A 23 12.91 -0.36 12.31
N ILE A 24 11.74 -0.86 11.92
CA ILE A 24 10.47 -0.39 12.47
C ILE A 24 10.42 -0.61 13.97
N ARG A 25 10.84 -1.78 14.44
CA ARG A 25 10.85 -2.07 15.88
C ARG A 25 11.71 -1.10 16.66
N ALA A 26 12.83 -0.68 16.09
CA ALA A 26 13.69 0.29 16.74
C ALA A 26 13.05 1.68 16.77
N VAL A 27 12.42 2.08 15.66
CA VAL A 27 11.86 3.42 15.52
C VAL A 27 10.61 3.63 16.37
N ILE A 28 9.74 2.62 16.47
CA ILE A 28 8.47 2.76 17.20
C ILE A 28 8.65 2.97 18.70
N ARG A 29 9.85 2.77 19.24
CA ARG A 29 10.11 3.05 20.64
C ARG A 29 9.99 4.54 20.96
N LYS A 30 10.40 5.39 20.01
CA LYS A 30 10.29 6.84 20.14
C LYS A 30 9.13 7.43 19.38
N TYR A 31 8.62 6.72 18.38
CA TYR A 31 7.56 7.19 17.51
C TYR A 31 6.45 6.13 17.46
N PRO A 32 5.68 5.99 18.55
CA PRO A 32 4.77 4.86 18.71
C PRO A 32 3.41 5.04 18.05
N TYR A 33 3.13 6.18 17.45
CA TYR A 33 1.86 6.42 16.77
C TYR A 33 2.00 6.08 15.30
N VAL A 34 1.08 5.29 14.77
CA VAL A 34 1.16 4.77 13.41
C VAL A 34 -0.08 5.17 12.65
N ALA A 35 0.13 5.80 11.51
CA ALA A 35 -0.92 6.05 10.53
C ALA A 35 -0.77 5.04 9.40
N MET A 36 -1.86 4.47 8.97
CA MET A 36 -1.86 3.45 7.93
C MET A 36 -2.66 3.94 6.73
N ASP A 37 -2.14 3.69 5.55
CA ASP A 37 -2.82 3.99 4.30
C ASP A 37 -2.67 2.79 3.37
N THR A 38 -3.68 2.56 2.54
CA THR A 38 -3.69 1.45 1.60
C THR A 38 -3.90 1.98 0.21
N GLU A 39 -3.06 1.54 -0.72
CA GLU A 39 -3.18 1.96 -2.10
C GLU A 39 -3.14 0.76 -3.03
N PHE A 40 -3.97 0.84 -4.07
CA PHE A 40 -3.94 -0.10 -5.16
C PHE A 40 -3.16 0.55 -6.30
N PRO A 41 -2.23 -0.17 -6.95
CA PRO A 41 -1.51 0.38 -8.09
C PRO A 41 -2.46 0.89 -9.16
N GLY A 42 -2.10 1.99 -9.80
CA GLY A 42 -3.00 2.83 -10.56
C GLY A 42 -3.48 2.31 -11.89
N ILE A 43 -3.37 1.03 -12.18
CA ILE A 43 -3.91 0.50 -13.42
C ILE A 43 -5.31 0.01 -13.16
N VAL A 44 -6.26 0.65 -13.81
CA VAL A 44 -7.65 0.23 -13.76
C VAL A 44 -8.01 -0.25 -15.15
N ALA A 45 -8.19 -1.57 -15.29
CA ALA A 45 -8.68 -2.12 -16.52
C ALA A 45 -10.17 -1.80 -16.64
N ARG A 46 -10.55 -1.28 -17.81
CA ARG A 46 -11.95 -1.01 -18.05
C ARG A 46 -12.47 -2.08 -19.01
N PRO A 47 -13.59 -2.74 -18.67
CA PRO A 47 -14.16 -3.71 -19.57
C PRO A 47 -14.57 -3.04 -20.88
N ILE A 48 -14.46 -3.80 -21.95
CA ILE A 48 -14.83 -3.34 -23.28
C ILE A 48 -16.16 -3.99 -23.64
N GLY A 49 -17.08 -3.21 -24.20
CA GLY A 49 -18.36 -3.72 -24.66
C GLY A 49 -19.54 -2.96 -24.09
N GLN A 50 -20.73 -3.46 -24.36
CA GLN A 50 -21.94 -2.87 -23.84
C GLN A 50 -22.35 -3.55 -22.54
N PHE A 51 -22.89 -2.76 -21.64
CA PHE A 51 -23.31 -3.25 -20.35
C PHE A 51 -24.80 -3.11 -20.19
N ARG A 52 -25.42 -4.07 -19.51
CA ARG A 52 -26.86 -4.08 -19.30
C ARG A 52 -27.33 -3.04 -18.32
N GLY A 53 -26.40 -2.46 -17.56
CA GLY A 53 -26.71 -1.45 -16.58
C GLY A 53 -25.52 -1.17 -15.70
N SER A 54 -25.69 -0.30 -14.73
CA SER A 54 -24.61 0.10 -13.84
C SER A 54 -24.08 -1.06 -12.98
N THR A 55 -24.97 -1.96 -12.57
CA THR A 55 -24.56 -3.13 -11.78
C THR A 55 -23.67 -4.04 -12.59
N ASP A 56 -24.04 -4.33 -13.85
CA ASP A 56 -23.22 -5.14 -14.72
C ASP A 56 -21.88 -4.48 -15.00
N TYR A 57 -21.89 -3.18 -15.24
CA TYR A 57 -20.64 -2.42 -15.44
C TYR A 57 -19.73 -2.53 -14.21
N HIS A 58 -20.28 -2.31 -13.03
CA HIS A 58 -19.48 -2.37 -11.81
C HIS A 58 -18.93 -3.77 -11.57
N TYR A 59 -19.70 -4.79 -11.84
CA TYR A 59 -19.22 -6.17 -11.69
C TYR A 59 -18.08 -6.46 -12.66
N GLN A 60 -18.23 -6.11 -13.92
CA GLN A 60 -17.20 -6.35 -14.94
C GLN A 60 -15.94 -5.53 -14.63
N THR A 61 -16.09 -4.31 -14.19
CA THR A 61 -14.96 -3.46 -13.82
C THR A 61 -14.22 -4.06 -12.63
N LEU A 62 -14.94 -4.48 -11.61
CA LEU A 62 -14.34 -5.10 -10.44
C LEU A 62 -13.59 -6.38 -10.81
N ARG A 63 -14.20 -7.21 -11.65
CA ARG A 63 -13.57 -8.45 -12.09
C ARG A 63 -12.29 -8.19 -12.85
N CYS A 64 -12.29 -7.23 -13.77
CA CYS A 64 -11.09 -6.88 -14.52
C CYS A 64 -10.00 -6.37 -13.59
N ASN A 65 -10.36 -5.53 -12.62
CA ASN A 65 -9.39 -4.99 -11.66
C ASN A 65 -8.80 -6.10 -10.80
N VAL A 66 -9.61 -7.04 -10.34
CA VAL A 66 -9.16 -8.19 -9.55
C VAL A 66 -8.16 -9.02 -10.34
N ASP A 67 -8.42 -9.23 -11.63
CA ASP A 67 -7.52 -10.01 -12.48
C ASP A 67 -6.20 -9.33 -12.73
N LEU A 68 -6.16 -7.98 -12.74
CA LEU A 68 -4.97 -7.20 -13.06
C LEU A 68 -4.25 -6.70 -11.81
N LEU A 69 -4.99 -6.34 -10.77
CA LEU A 69 -4.40 -5.80 -9.55
C LEU A 69 -3.95 -6.94 -8.66
N LYS A 70 -2.71 -7.36 -8.85
CA LYS A 70 -2.11 -8.41 -8.03
C LYS A 70 -1.22 -7.85 -6.94
N MET A 71 -1.24 -6.54 -6.77
CA MET A 71 -0.43 -5.86 -5.74
C MET A 71 -1.28 -4.88 -4.98
N ILE A 72 -1.09 -4.85 -3.68
CA ILE A 72 -1.61 -3.83 -2.78
C ILE A 72 -0.42 -3.22 -2.06
N GLN A 73 -0.45 -1.92 -1.88
CA GLN A 73 0.57 -1.22 -1.11
C GLN A 73 -0.04 -0.75 0.20
N VAL A 74 0.63 -1.05 1.30
CA VAL A 74 0.23 -0.60 2.63
C VAL A 74 1.33 0.30 3.15
N GLY A 75 1.01 1.56 3.36
CA GLY A 75 1.93 2.52 3.92
C GLY A 75 1.73 2.66 5.41
N LEU A 76 2.82 2.59 6.17
CA LEU A 76 2.83 2.85 7.60
C LEU A 76 3.74 4.05 7.86
N THR A 77 3.18 5.10 8.43
CA THR A 77 3.93 6.28 8.81
C THR A 77 3.89 6.41 10.32
N VAL A 78 5.05 6.63 10.93
CA VAL A 78 5.16 6.72 12.39
C VAL A 78 5.44 8.16 12.80
N CYS A 79 4.95 8.52 14.00
CA CYS A 79 5.20 9.83 14.58
C CYS A 79 5.18 9.71 16.10
N ASP A 80 5.61 10.79 16.77
CA ASP A 80 5.52 10.87 18.22
C ASP A 80 4.18 11.49 18.64
N GLU A 81 4.03 11.71 19.95
CA GLU A 81 2.77 12.26 20.51
C GLU A 81 2.49 13.69 20.05
N HIS A 82 3.50 14.38 19.56
CA HIS A 82 3.37 15.75 19.06
C HIS A 82 3.23 15.81 17.54
N GLY A 83 3.19 14.66 16.87
CA GLY A 83 3.12 14.60 15.42
C GLY A 83 4.48 14.77 14.73
N ASN A 84 5.57 14.73 15.48
CA ASN A 84 6.91 14.82 14.88
C ASN A 84 7.28 13.50 14.22
N LEU A 85 7.88 13.60 13.04
CA LEU A 85 8.32 12.44 12.28
C LEU A 85 9.78 12.11 12.62
N PRO A 86 10.18 10.83 12.51
CA PRO A 86 11.58 10.47 12.63
C PRO A 86 12.43 11.23 11.59
N PRO A 87 13.67 11.60 11.92
CA PRO A 87 14.49 12.39 11.00
C PRO A 87 14.91 11.63 9.73
N ASP A 88 15.06 10.33 9.82
CA ASP A 88 15.46 9.51 8.66
C ASP A 88 14.25 8.95 7.94
N THR A 89 13.96 7.68 8.13
CA THR A 89 12.80 7.04 7.52
C THR A 89 11.60 7.20 8.42
N CYS A 90 10.49 7.69 7.87
CA CYS A 90 9.25 7.85 8.61
C CYS A 90 8.11 6.99 8.06
N THR A 91 8.26 6.46 6.85
CA THR A 91 7.20 5.69 6.20
C THR A 91 7.79 4.43 5.59
N TRP A 92 7.11 3.32 5.80
CA TRP A 92 7.43 2.05 5.15
C TRP A 92 6.26 1.66 4.29
N GLN A 93 6.53 1.43 3.02
CA GLN A 93 5.52 1.05 2.04
C GLN A 93 5.68 -0.42 1.73
N PHE A 94 4.76 -1.22 2.25
CA PHE A 94 4.77 -2.66 2.07
C PHE A 94 4.10 -3.00 0.75
N ASN A 95 4.83 -3.70 -0.09
CA ASN A 95 4.34 -4.12 -1.40
C ASN A 95 3.93 -5.57 -1.30
N LEU A 96 2.62 -5.81 -1.33
CA LEU A 96 2.04 -7.13 -1.15
C LEU A 96 1.55 -7.66 -2.48
N ARG A 97 1.95 -8.88 -2.81
CA ARG A 97 1.48 -9.56 -4.01
C ARG A 97 0.43 -10.59 -3.65
N PHE A 98 -0.62 -10.58 -4.44
CA PHE A 98 -1.68 -11.58 -4.31
C PHE A 98 -1.84 -12.31 -5.62
N ASP A 99 -2.10 -13.61 -5.52
CA ASP A 99 -2.71 -14.35 -6.60
C ASP A 99 -4.18 -14.49 -6.25
N VAL A 100 -4.99 -13.57 -6.76
CA VAL A 100 -6.40 -13.48 -6.38
C VAL A 100 -7.15 -14.74 -6.78
N GLN A 101 -6.76 -15.37 -7.89
CA GLN A 101 -7.41 -16.59 -8.35
C GLN A 101 -7.16 -17.77 -7.43
N GLN A 102 -5.97 -17.83 -6.81
CA GLN A 102 -5.66 -18.89 -5.85
C GLN A 102 -6.23 -18.61 -4.48
N ASP A 103 -6.32 -17.34 -4.10
CA ASP A 103 -6.79 -16.95 -2.78
C ASP A 103 -8.32 -16.97 -2.66
N MET A 104 -9.01 -17.03 -3.79
CA MET A 104 -10.45 -17.13 -3.83
C MET A 104 -10.91 -18.57 -4.03
#